data_1b65483f98d1d8d89135ab0ba934ccc3
#
_entry.id   1b65483f98d1d8d89135ab0ba934ccc3
#
_cell.length_a   1.000
_cell.length_b   1.000
_cell.length_c   1.000
_cell.angle_alpha   90.00
_cell.angle_beta   90.00
_cell.angle_gamma   90.00
#
_symmetry.space_group_name_H-M   'P 1'
#
loop_
_entity.id
_entity.type
_entity.pdbx_description
1 polymer ?
#
loop_
_entity_poly.entity_id
_entity_poly.type
_entity_poly.pdbx_seq_one_letter_code
_entity_poly.pdbx_strand_id
1 'polypeptide(L)'
;DFFDRTNLIQMLKDIYAETDRAFVILIDEWDCLFREYKQDKEAQKKYLDFLRVWMKDQEYVALAYMTGILPIKKYGSHSALNMFTEYSMTNPREMAEFFGFTEEEVHALCATYKRNFEEAQAWYDGYELVAMDGENPKIYSMYSPKSVVDAMLSGLYDNYWNQTETYEALKIYIQMNFDGLKDAIVRMLAGDRVEINTGTFSNDMTTFQNRDDVLTLLVHLGYLSYHWMDKTVSIPNKEVSQEYVNAISTMDWHEVIDSVEASKKLLESTTTERQKRIRV
;
A
#
# COMPACT_ATOMS: atom_id res chain seq x y z
N ASP A 1 31.30 21.49 -27.32
CA ASP A 1 30.28 21.01 -26.38
C ASP A 1 28.97 20.86 -27.13
N PHE A 2 28.65 19.60 -27.51
CA PHE A 2 27.49 19.29 -28.33
C PHE A 2 26.19 19.21 -27.50
N PHE A 3 26.25 19.28 -26.14
CA PHE A 3 25.09 19.03 -25.30
C PHE A 3 24.67 20.26 -24.49
N ASP A 4 23.42 20.65 -24.62
CA ASP A 4 22.81 21.61 -23.73
C ASP A 4 22.53 20.94 -22.38
N ARG A 5 23.43 21.14 -21.39
CA ARG A 5 23.33 20.58 -20.06
C ARG A 5 22.16 21.13 -19.22
N THR A 6 21.49 22.14 -19.72
CA THR A 6 20.32 22.74 -19.08
C THR A 6 19.01 22.15 -19.57
N ASN A 7 19.02 21.40 -20.69
CA ASN A 7 17.85 20.79 -21.30
C ASN A 7 18.00 19.26 -21.35
N LEU A 8 17.47 18.59 -20.35
CA LEU A 8 17.54 17.13 -20.20
C LEU A 8 17.02 16.41 -21.47
N ILE A 9 15.87 16.82 -21.98
CA ILE A 9 15.23 16.15 -23.13
C ILE A 9 16.09 16.25 -24.39
N GLN A 10 16.64 17.43 -24.66
CA GLN A 10 17.52 17.62 -25.81
C GLN A 10 18.81 16.82 -25.65
N MET A 11 19.40 16.82 -24.46
CA MET A 11 20.62 16.05 -24.19
C MET A 11 20.39 14.54 -24.43
N LEU A 12 19.27 13.98 -24.01
CA LEU A 12 18.96 12.57 -24.24
C LEU A 12 18.76 12.26 -25.74
N LYS A 13 18.11 13.17 -26.48
CA LYS A 13 17.98 13.05 -27.94
C LYS A 13 19.34 13.05 -28.65
N ASP A 14 20.21 13.97 -28.25
CA ASP A 14 21.55 14.09 -28.86
C ASP A 14 22.39 12.83 -28.58
N ILE A 15 22.37 12.32 -27.35
CA ILE A 15 23.06 11.07 -26.99
C ILE A 15 22.51 9.88 -27.79
N TYR A 16 21.20 9.78 -27.89
CA TYR A 16 20.55 8.70 -28.64
C TYR A 16 20.93 8.78 -30.13
N ALA A 17 20.87 9.95 -30.73
CA ALA A 17 21.23 10.15 -32.12
C ALA A 17 22.69 9.79 -32.42
N GLU A 18 23.61 10.02 -31.47
CA GLU A 18 25.03 9.71 -31.63
C GLU A 18 25.36 8.25 -31.36
N THR A 19 24.65 7.60 -30.40
CA THR A 19 25.03 6.28 -29.91
C THR A 19 24.11 5.16 -30.36
N ASP A 20 22.93 5.48 -30.88
CA ASP A 20 21.84 4.54 -31.19
C ASP A 20 21.45 3.65 -29.95
N ARG A 21 21.64 4.21 -28.76
CA ARG A 21 21.31 3.51 -27.50
C ARG A 21 20.19 4.21 -26.76
N ALA A 22 19.04 3.53 -26.67
CA ALA A 22 17.91 4.01 -25.90
C ALA A 22 18.12 3.81 -24.39
N PHE A 23 17.44 4.64 -23.60
CA PHE A 23 17.55 4.67 -22.13
C PHE A 23 16.50 3.82 -21.47
N VAL A 24 16.88 3.19 -20.35
CA VAL A 24 15.96 2.70 -19.32
C VAL A 24 15.88 3.78 -18.26
N ILE A 25 14.68 4.33 -18.04
CA ILE A 25 14.42 5.40 -17.10
C ILE A 25 13.78 4.79 -15.86
N LEU A 26 14.40 4.97 -14.69
CA LEU A 26 13.90 4.54 -13.40
C LEU A 26 13.60 5.77 -12.55
N ILE A 27 12.35 5.89 -12.07
CA ILE A 27 11.92 6.99 -11.21
C ILE A 27 11.35 6.37 -9.94
N ASP A 28 12.02 6.61 -8.83
CA ASP A 28 11.52 6.24 -7.51
C ASP A 28 10.71 7.38 -6.90
N GLU A 29 9.65 7.06 -6.17
CA GLU A 29 8.75 8.04 -5.53
C GLU A 29 8.23 9.12 -6.51
N TRP A 30 7.76 8.70 -7.69
CA TRP A 30 7.25 9.64 -8.71
C TRP A 30 6.20 10.59 -8.15
N ASP A 31 5.51 10.20 -7.12
CA ASP A 31 4.39 10.92 -6.49
C ASP A 31 4.81 11.84 -5.33
N CYS A 32 6.12 11.98 -5.03
CA CYS A 32 6.61 12.79 -3.93
C CYS A 32 6.06 14.22 -3.94
N LEU A 33 5.98 14.86 -5.12
CA LEU A 33 5.43 16.20 -5.27
C LEU A 33 3.95 16.29 -4.86
N PHE A 34 3.18 15.21 -5.05
CA PHE A 34 1.77 15.15 -4.67
C PHE A 34 1.59 14.92 -3.18
N ARG A 35 2.54 14.24 -2.54
CA ARG A 35 2.52 13.97 -1.10
C ARG A 35 3.01 15.16 -0.28
N GLU A 36 4.09 15.80 -0.72
CA GLU A 36 4.72 16.91 0.00
C GLU A 36 4.05 18.26 -0.28
N TYR A 37 3.73 18.54 -1.54
CA TYR A 37 3.15 19.82 -1.99
C TYR A 37 1.68 19.64 -2.41
N LYS A 38 0.85 19.11 -1.49
CA LYS A 38 -0.55 18.72 -1.75
C LYS A 38 -1.41 19.85 -2.33
N GLN A 39 -1.13 21.10 -1.95
CA GLN A 39 -1.92 22.26 -2.36
C GLN A 39 -1.40 22.96 -3.62
N ASP A 40 -0.19 22.69 -4.08
CA ASP A 40 0.39 23.34 -5.26
C ASP A 40 -0.02 22.60 -6.55
N LYS A 41 -1.26 22.84 -6.95
CA LYS A 41 -1.85 22.21 -8.16
C LYS A 41 -1.16 22.64 -9.45
N GLU A 42 -0.55 23.84 -9.47
CA GLU A 42 0.18 24.33 -10.64
C GLU A 42 1.51 23.58 -10.81
N ALA A 43 2.29 23.42 -9.73
CA ALA A 43 3.50 22.61 -9.75
C ALA A 43 3.22 21.15 -10.11
N GLN A 44 2.17 20.55 -9.52
CA GLN A 44 1.73 19.19 -9.85
C GLN A 44 1.41 19.03 -11.33
N LYS A 45 0.69 19.99 -11.92
CA LYS A 45 0.36 19.97 -13.34
C LYS A 45 1.61 20.09 -14.22
N LYS A 46 2.50 21.05 -13.93
CA LYS A 46 3.75 21.23 -14.65
C LYS A 46 4.62 19.98 -14.61
N TYR A 47 4.67 19.29 -13.48
CA TYR A 47 5.40 18.06 -13.32
C TYR A 47 4.84 16.93 -14.20
N LEU A 48 3.53 16.73 -14.20
CA LEU A 48 2.88 15.74 -15.07
C LEU A 48 3.08 16.06 -16.56
N ASP A 49 2.99 17.32 -16.93
CA ASP A 49 3.26 17.78 -18.31
C ASP A 49 4.73 17.51 -18.69
N PHE A 50 5.66 17.75 -17.77
CA PHE A 50 7.08 17.44 -17.95
C PHE A 50 7.29 15.92 -18.16
N LEU A 51 6.75 15.06 -17.28
CA LEU A 51 6.88 13.61 -17.41
C LEU A 51 6.34 13.11 -18.77
N ARG A 52 5.20 13.67 -19.19
CA ARG A 52 4.61 13.33 -20.47
C ARG A 52 5.51 13.73 -21.65
N VAL A 53 6.02 14.94 -21.68
CA VAL A 53 6.91 15.44 -22.76
C VAL A 53 8.24 14.69 -22.76
N TRP A 54 8.73 14.35 -21.58
CA TRP A 54 10.00 13.64 -21.41
C TRP A 54 9.95 12.20 -21.90
N MET A 55 8.85 11.47 -21.68
CA MET A 55 8.84 10.02 -21.89
C MET A 55 7.89 9.55 -23.01
N LYS A 56 6.80 10.30 -23.27
CA LYS A 56 5.79 9.83 -24.21
C LYS A 56 6.29 9.96 -25.67
N ASP A 57 6.17 8.86 -26.42
CA ASP A 57 6.48 8.80 -27.86
C ASP A 57 7.93 9.27 -28.19
N GLN A 58 8.88 8.99 -27.29
CA GLN A 58 10.29 9.35 -27.48
C GLN A 58 11.11 8.14 -27.88
N GLU A 59 11.83 8.23 -29.01
CA GLU A 59 12.66 7.15 -29.55
C GLU A 59 13.82 6.76 -28.60
N TYR A 60 14.30 7.71 -27.80
CA TYR A 60 15.37 7.46 -26.83
C TYR A 60 14.89 6.70 -25.58
N VAL A 61 13.60 6.42 -25.41
CA VAL A 61 13.08 5.68 -24.26
C VAL A 61 12.84 4.22 -24.63
N ALA A 62 13.68 3.32 -24.12
CA ALA A 62 13.48 1.88 -24.27
C ALA A 62 12.45 1.36 -23.25
N LEU A 63 12.51 1.86 -22.01
CA LEU A 63 11.62 1.51 -20.91
C LEU A 63 11.58 2.68 -19.92
N ALA A 64 10.40 2.95 -19.37
CA ALA A 64 10.27 3.81 -18.20
C ALA A 64 9.54 3.02 -17.10
N TYR A 65 10.13 2.97 -15.91
CA TYR A 65 9.59 2.30 -14.72
C TYR A 65 9.53 3.30 -13.57
N MET A 66 8.35 3.46 -12.99
CA MET A 66 8.13 4.41 -11.89
C MET A 66 7.56 3.67 -10.69
N THR A 67 8.09 3.97 -9.50
CA THR A 67 7.53 3.52 -8.23
C THR A 67 6.95 4.70 -7.46
N GLY A 68 5.96 4.44 -6.62
CA GLY A 68 5.33 5.44 -5.76
C GLY A 68 4.24 4.80 -4.90
N ILE A 69 3.74 5.56 -3.96
CA ILE A 69 2.66 5.13 -3.05
C ILE A 69 1.30 5.34 -3.71
N LEU A 70 1.11 6.50 -4.36
CA LEU A 70 -0.15 6.86 -4.96
C LEU A 70 -0.30 6.31 -6.38
N PRO A 71 -1.48 5.78 -6.74
CA PRO A 71 -1.81 5.52 -8.13
C PRO A 71 -1.81 6.82 -8.94
N ILE A 72 -1.67 6.69 -10.27
CA ILE A 72 -1.65 7.85 -11.15
C ILE A 72 -3.00 8.59 -11.07
N LYS A 73 -2.92 9.88 -10.78
CA LYS A 73 -4.11 10.72 -10.61
C LYS A 73 -4.96 10.76 -11.87
N LYS A 74 -6.26 10.54 -11.69
CA LYS A 74 -7.28 10.71 -12.73
C LYS A 74 -7.69 12.18 -12.80
N TYR A 75 -7.47 12.82 -13.95
CA TYR A 75 -8.00 14.14 -14.27
C TYR A 75 -9.20 14.00 -15.20
N GLY A 76 -10.41 14.10 -14.65
CA GLY A 76 -11.63 13.83 -15.41
C GLY A 76 -11.69 12.37 -15.89
N SER A 77 -11.98 12.17 -17.17
CA SER A 77 -12.05 10.84 -17.81
C SER A 77 -10.69 10.30 -18.28
N HIS A 78 -9.61 11.08 -18.19
CA HIS A 78 -8.30 10.72 -18.73
C HIS A 78 -7.24 10.72 -17.64
N SER A 79 -6.40 9.67 -17.63
CA SER A 79 -5.18 9.66 -16.84
C SER A 79 -4.18 10.69 -17.40
N ALA A 80 -3.53 11.44 -16.50
CA ALA A 80 -2.50 12.39 -16.90
C ALA A 80 -1.31 11.72 -17.59
N LEU A 81 -1.02 10.45 -17.22
CA LEU A 81 0.10 9.64 -17.71
C LEU A 81 -0.44 8.33 -18.34
N ASN A 82 -1.25 8.44 -19.38
CA ASN A 82 -1.89 7.31 -20.05
C ASN A 82 -0.94 6.40 -20.85
N MET A 83 0.35 6.72 -20.89
CA MET A 83 1.37 5.89 -21.52
C MET A 83 1.93 4.80 -20.62
N PHE A 84 1.58 4.78 -19.33
CA PHE A 84 2.00 3.75 -18.39
C PHE A 84 0.92 2.69 -18.17
N THR A 85 1.36 1.44 -18.03
CA THR A 85 0.55 0.41 -17.39
C THR A 85 0.72 0.54 -15.88
N GLU A 86 -0.40 0.69 -15.17
CA GLU A 86 -0.39 0.86 -13.73
C GLU A 86 -0.61 -0.49 -13.01
N TYR A 87 0.21 -0.72 -12.00
CA TYR A 87 0.12 -1.80 -11.04
C TYR A 87 -0.05 -1.19 -9.66
N SER A 88 -1.05 -1.62 -8.90
CA SER A 88 -1.35 -1.03 -7.59
C SER A 88 -1.82 -2.08 -6.59
N MET A 89 -1.89 -1.71 -5.31
CA MET A 89 -2.39 -2.60 -4.24
C MET A 89 -3.81 -3.12 -4.50
N THR A 90 -4.63 -2.38 -5.24
CA THR A 90 -6.00 -2.80 -5.60
C THR A 90 -6.07 -3.53 -6.94
N ASN A 91 -5.04 -3.46 -7.77
CA ASN A 91 -4.94 -4.09 -9.09
C ASN A 91 -3.49 -4.41 -9.45
N PRO A 92 -2.85 -5.37 -8.78
CA PRO A 92 -1.43 -5.69 -8.97
C PRO A 92 -1.16 -6.49 -10.25
N ARG A 93 -2.17 -7.13 -10.82
CA ARG A 93 -2.06 -7.96 -12.04
C ARG A 93 -0.91 -8.97 -11.92
N GLU A 94 -0.11 -9.14 -13.00
CA GLU A 94 1.06 -10.03 -13.06
C GLU A 94 2.21 -9.64 -12.11
N MET A 95 2.16 -8.44 -11.54
CA MET A 95 3.19 -7.96 -10.60
C MET A 95 2.88 -8.30 -9.13
N ALA A 96 1.80 -9.04 -8.84
CA ALA A 96 1.35 -9.31 -7.48
C ALA A 96 2.45 -9.87 -6.56
N GLU A 97 3.28 -10.81 -7.05
CA GLU A 97 4.36 -11.43 -6.28
C GLU A 97 5.55 -10.50 -5.95
N PHE A 98 5.61 -9.30 -6.58
CA PHE A 98 6.72 -8.36 -6.40
C PHE A 98 6.38 -7.17 -5.50
N PHE A 99 5.19 -7.15 -4.88
CA PHE A 99 4.78 -6.06 -3.98
C PHE A 99 5.30 -6.20 -2.55
N GLY A 100 5.94 -7.32 -2.24
CA GLY A 100 6.46 -7.61 -0.91
C GLY A 100 7.20 -8.93 -0.90
N PHE A 101 7.35 -9.54 0.27
CA PHE A 101 7.80 -10.94 0.35
C PHE A 101 6.60 -11.88 0.28
N THR A 102 6.76 -12.97 -0.48
CA THR A 102 5.82 -14.09 -0.49
C THR A 102 5.97 -14.93 0.77
N GLU A 103 4.98 -15.79 1.06
CA GLU A 103 5.05 -16.71 2.19
C GLU A 103 6.27 -17.65 2.10
N GLU A 104 6.57 -18.15 0.89
CA GLU A 104 7.72 -19.03 0.65
C GLU A 104 9.06 -18.33 0.94
N GLU A 105 9.17 -17.06 0.53
CA GLU A 105 10.38 -16.27 0.82
C GLU A 105 10.54 -16.00 2.31
N VAL A 106 9.47 -15.65 3.02
CA VAL A 106 9.52 -15.45 4.48
C VAL A 106 9.86 -16.74 5.20
N HIS A 107 9.31 -17.88 4.77
CA HIS A 107 9.65 -19.18 5.32
C HIS A 107 11.15 -19.50 5.14
N ALA A 108 11.71 -19.24 3.96
CA ALA A 108 13.13 -19.42 3.66
C ALA A 108 14.02 -18.47 4.49
N LEU A 109 13.59 -17.21 4.68
CA LEU A 109 14.28 -16.25 5.54
C LEU A 109 14.26 -16.70 7.00
N CYS A 110 13.11 -17.15 7.52
CA CYS A 110 13.00 -17.68 8.88
C CYS A 110 13.95 -18.88 9.10
N ALA A 111 14.04 -19.80 8.14
CA ALA A 111 14.96 -20.92 8.20
C ALA A 111 16.44 -20.45 8.22
N THR A 112 16.79 -19.48 7.36
CA THR A 112 18.15 -18.93 7.24
C THR A 112 18.59 -18.23 8.52
N TYR A 113 17.72 -17.40 9.09
CA TYR A 113 17.99 -16.60 10.30
C TYR A 113 17.66 -17.34 11.60
N LYS A 114 17.18 -18.60 11.52
CA LYS A 114 16.74 -19.42 12.66
C LYS A 114 15.67 -18.72 13.50
N ARG A 115 14.63 -18.20 12.82
CA ARG A 115 13.48 -17.53 13.40
C ARG A 115 12.24 -18.41 13.31
N ASN A 116 11.26 -18.12 14.16
CA ASN A 116 9.97 -18.82 14.17
C ASN A 116 9.07 -18.27 13.06
N PHE A 117 8.64 -19.13 12.12
CA PHE A 117 7.79 -18.72 11.01
C PHE A 117 6.37 -18.38 11.48
N GLU A 118 5.80 -19.14 12.39
CA GLU A 118 4.45 -18.93 12.90
C GLU A 118 4.32 -17.57 13.61
N GLU A 119 5.38 -17.11 14.28
CA GLU A 119 5.41 -15.77 14.86
C GLU A 119 5.52 -14.69 13.78
N ALA A 120 6.37 -14.89 12.75
CA ALA A 120 6.48 -13.98 11.62
C ALA A 120 5.13 -13.84 10.89
N GLN A 121 4.45 -14.96 10.68
CA GLN A 121 3.12 -15.01 10.09
C GLN A 121 2.09 -14.24 10.93
N ALA A 122 2.02 -14.50 12.23
CA ALA A 122 1.08 -13.83 13.12
C ALA A 122 1.28 -12.30 13.18
N TRP A 123 2.50 -11.82 12.98
CA TRP A 123 2.83 -10.40 13.04
C TRP A 123 2.69 -9.66 11.72
N TYR A 124 3.07 -10.27 10.59
CA TYR A 124 3.34 -9.54 9.34
C TYR A 124 2.58 -10.07 8.13
N ASP A 125 1.90 -11.22 8.21
CA ASP A 125 1.04 -11.73 7.15
C ASP A 125 -0.27 -10.92 7.04
N GLY A 126 -0.96 -11.04 5.89
CA GLY A 126 -2.36 -10.59 5.77
C GLY A 126 -2.62 -9.61 4.62
N TYR A 127 -1.63 -9.28 3.80
CA TYR A 127 -1.89 -8.60 2.53
C TYR A 127 -2.22 -9.64 1.46
N GLU A 128 -3.40 -9.53 0.88
CA GLU A 128 -3.87 -10.41 -0.18
C GLU A 128 -3.75 -9.70 -1.53
N LEU A 129 -2.90 -10.22 -2.42
CA LEU A 129 -2.76 -9.70 -3.78
C LEU A 129 -3.14 -10.77 -4.79
N VAL A 130 -3.86 -10.38 -5.84
CA VAL A 130 -4.41 -11.30 -6.82
C VAL A 130 -3.83 -11.03 -8.20
N ALA A 131 -3.19 -12.04 -8.78
CA ALA A 131 -2.86 -12.09 -10.20
C ALA A 131 -3.80 -13.06 -10.94
N MET A 132 -3.96 -12.87 -12.24
CA MET A 132 -4.68 -13.83 -13.08
C MET A 132 -3.67 -14.77 -13.75
N ASP A 133 -3.86 -16.07 -13.56
CA ASP A 133 -3.15 -17.12 -14.30
C ASP A 133 -4.14 -17.75 -15.28
N GLY A 134 -4.15 -17.23 -16.50
CA GLY A 134 -5.19 -17.51 -17.47
C GLY A 134 -6.57 -17.05 -16.99
N GLU A 135 -7.50 -17.97 -16.82
CA GLU A 135 -8.85 -17.67 -16.30
C GLU A 135 -8.96 -17.82 -14.77
N ASN A 136 -7.91 -18.28 -14.10
CA ASN A 136 -7.95 -18.56 -12.66
C ASN A 136 -7.23 -17.46 -11.87
N PRO A 137 -7.82 -16.99 -10.76
CA PRO A 137 -7.13 -16.08 -9.84
C PRO A 137 -6.07 -16.86 -9.05
N LYS A 138 -4.84 -16.37 -9.06
CA LYS A 138 -3.77 -16.78 -8.15
C LYS A 138 -3.66 -15.76 -7.04
N ILE A 139 -3.85 -16.20 -5.82
CA ILE A 139 -3.81 -15.36 -4.62
C ILE A 139 -2.44 -15.52 -3.97
N TYR A 140 -1.81 -14.38 -3.67
CA TYR A 140 -0.55 -14.31 -2.95
C TYR A 140 -0.79 -13.72 -1.57
N SER A 141 -0.29 -14.40 -0.52
CA SER A 141 -0.15 -13.82 0.81
C SER A 141 1.18 -13.08 0.87
N MET A 142 1.12 -11.77 1.12
CA MET A 142 2.26 -10.88 1.04
C MET A 142 2.59 -10.27 2.39
N TYR A 143 3.88 -10.12 2.65
CA TYR A 143 4.45 -9.60 3.89
C TYR A 143 5.18 -8.29 3.63
N SER A 144 5.14 -7.35 4.59
CA SER A 144 5.92 -6.11 4.53
C SER A 144 7.43 -6.42 4.56
N PRO A 145 8.20 -6.05 3.52
CA PRO A 145 9.64 -6.35 3.48
C PRO A 145 10.41 -5.73 4.64
N LYS A 146 10.09 -4.48 5.02
CA LYS A 146 10.77 -3.79 6.12
C LYS A 146 10.59 -4.53 7.43
N SER A 147 9.35 -4.85 7.79
CA SER A 147 9.02 -5.51 9.06
C SER A 147 9.66 -6.91 9.15
N VAL A 148 9.60 -7.67 8.06
CA VAL A 148 10.24 -8.99 7.99
C VAL A 148 11.76 -8.87 8.16
N VAL A 149 12.42 -7.97 7.42
CA VAL A 149 13.87 -7.78 7.49
C VAL A 149 14.30 -7.38 8.90
N ASP A 150 13.62 -6.42 9.52
CA ASP A 150 13.94 -5.95 10.87
C ASP A 150 13.75 -7.06 11.90
N ALA A 151 12.69 -7.87 11.79
CA ALA A 151 12.49 -9.04 12.66
C ALA A 151 13.56 -10.11 12.46
N MET A 152 13.97 -10.39 11.22
CA MET A 152 15.05 -11.34 10.95
C MET A 152 16.37 -10.89 11.57
N LEU A 153 16.73 -9.62 11.42
CA LEU A 153 17.99 -9.05 11.89
C LEU A 153 17.99 -8.89 13.42
N SER A 154 16.95 -8.33 14.02
CA SER A 154 16.87 -8.12 15.47
C SER A 154 16.64 -9.41 16.28
N GLY A 155 15.91 -10.35 15.69
CA GLY A 155 15.42 -11.55 16.37
C GLY A 155 14.21 -11.32 17.28
N LEU A 156 13.59 -10.18 17.15
CA LEU A 156 12.37 -9.79 17.89
C LEU A 156 11.23 -9.63 16.91
N TYR A 157 10.03 -10.03 17.31
CA TYR A 157 8.80 -9.77 16.59
C TYR A 157 8.10 -8.61 17.29
N ASP A 158 8.08 -7.46 16.62
CA ASP A 158 7.58 -6.20 17.16
C ASP A 158 6.96 -5.36 16.06
N ASN A 159 6.41 -4.20 16.42
CA ASN A 159 5.88 -3.24 15.49
C ASN A 159 7.04 -2.38 14.91
N TYR A 160 7.40 -2.66 13.66
CA TYR A 160 8.37 -1.88 12.89
C TYR A 160 7.71 -0.86 11.96
N TRP A 161 6.39 -0.94 11.76
CA TRP A 161 5.61 -0.03 10.93
C TRP A 161 5.63 1.41 11.46
N ASN A 162 5.61 1.58 12.78
CA ASN A 162 5.62 2.89 13.44
C ASN A 162 6.91 3.70 13.19
N GLN A 163 7.95 3.10 12.65
CA GLN A 163 9.21 3.76 12.27
C GLN A 163 9.15 4.33 10.85
N THR A 164 8.01 4.24 10.16
CA THR A 164 7.79 4.80 8.85
C THR A 164 7.16 6.20 8.95
N GLU A 165 7.40 7.06 7.97
CA GLU A 165 6.84 8.42 7.91
C GLU A 165 5.30 8.45 7.81
N THR A 166 4.69 7.31 7.54
CA THR A 166 3.25 7.19 7.32
C THR A 166 2.42 7.16 8.61
N TYR A 167 3.04 7.01 9.78
CA TYR A 167 2.31 6.89 11.07
C TYR A 167 1.34 8.05 11.35
N GLU A 168 1.76 9.30 11.13
CA GLU A 168 0.88 10.44 11.36
C GLU A 168 -0.28 10.52 10.34
N ALA A 169 -0.10 9.93 9.16
CA ALA A 169 -1.10 9.95 8.12
C ALA A 169 -2.36 9.19 8.52
N LEU A 170 -2.23 8.01 9.15
CA LEU A 170 -3.38 7.21 9.58
C LEU A 170 -4.35 8.03 10.44
N LYS A 171 -3.81 8.72 11.46
CA LYS A 171 -4.60 9.52 12.41
C LYS A 171 -5.41 10.61 11.69
N ILE A 172 -4.79 11.30 10.72
CA ILE A 172 -5.46 12.36 9.95
C ILE A 172 -6.66 11.78 9.18
N TYR A 173 -6.49 10.63 8.52
CA TYR A 173 -7.52 10.04 7.67
C TYR A 173 -8.66 9.44 8.47
N ILE A 174 -8.39 8.74 9.58
CA ILE A 174 -9.46 8.16 10.41
C ILE A 174 -10.25 9.22 11.21
N GLN A 175 -9.70 10.42 11.38
CA GLN A 175 -10.41 11.56 11.98
C GLN A 175 -11.38 12.26 11.01
N MET A 176 -11.32 11.95 9.72
CA MET A 176 -12.25 12.50 8.74
C MET A 176 -13.67 11.99 9.05
N ASN A 177 -14.59 12.93 9.27
CA ASN A 177 -15.94 12.59 9.72
C ASN A 177 -16.86 12.20 8.55
N PHE A 178 -16.47 11.17 7.78
CA PHE A 178 -17.33 10.57 6.77
C PHE A 178 -18.27 9.55 7.41
N ASP A 179 -19.53 9.56 6.96
CA ASP A 179 -20.56 8.65 7.45
C ASP A 179 -20.12 7.18 7.25
N GLY A 180 -20.21 6.40 8.31
CA GLY A 180 -19.83 4.99 8.36
C GLY A 180 -18.32 4.70 8.40
N LEU A 181 -17.42 5.71 8.35
CA LEU A 181 -15.97 5.47 8.42
C LEU A 181 -15.56 4.92 9.80
N LYS A 182 -16.05 5.51 10.88
CA LYS A 182 -15.79 5.06 12.24
C LYS A 182 -16.27 3.63 12.46
N ASP A 183 -17.49 3.32 12.04
CA ASP A 183 -18.06 1.98 12.13
C ASP A 183 -17.22 0.95 11.37
N ALA A 184 -16.78 1.28 10.15
CA ALA A 184 -15.92 0.43 9.36
C ALA A 184 -14.60 0.07 10.08
N ILE A 185 -13.95 1.08 10.67
CA ILE A 185 -12.69 0.87 11.41
C ILE A 185 -12.91 -0.01 12.65
N VAL A 186 -13.98 0.23 13.41
CA VAL A 186 -14.32 -0.57 14.58
C VAL A 186 -14.56 -2.03 14.23
N ARG A 187 -15.33 -2.28 13.17
CA ARG A 187 -15.60 -3.63 12.67
C ARG A 187 -14.32 -4.33 12.22
N MET A 188 -13.43 -3.63 11.50
CA MET A 188 -12.15 -4.21 11.10
C MET A 188 -11.22 -4.49 12.28
N LEU A 189 -11.23 -3.67 13.33
CA LEU A 189 -10.51 -3.94 14.57
C LEU A 189 -11.06 -5.15 15.33
N ALA A 190 -12.37 -5.43 15.20
CA ALA A 190 -13.00 -6.64 15.71
C ALA A 190 -12.70 -7.90 14.85
N GLY A 191 -12.05 -7.73 13.68
CA GLY A 191 -11.68 -8.82 12.78
C GLY A 191 -12.62 -9.03 11.60
N ASP A 192 -13.61 -8.15 11.40
CA ASP A 192 -14.51 -8.22 10.27
C ASP A 192 -13.86 -7.69 8.99
N ARG A 193 -14.37 -8.15 7.85
CA ARG A 193 -14.15 -7.52 6.54
C ARG A 193 -15.28 -6.52 6.25
N VAL A 194 -14.94 -5.40 5.61
CA VAL A 194 -15.88 -4.31 5.28
C VAL A 194 -15.94 -4.12 3.77
N GLU A 195 -17.13 -4.10 3.20
CA GLU A 195 -17.32 -3.83 1.77
C GLU A 195 -16.87 -2.41 1.40
N ILE A 196 -16.24 -2.29 0.23
CA ILE A 196 -15.68 -1.05 -0.30
C ILE A 196 -15.89 -0.94 -1.81
N ASN A 197 -16.11 0.29 -2.29
CA ASN A 197 -16.07 0.64 -3.69
C ASN A 197 -14.81 1.45 -4.02
N THR A 198 -13.78 0.81 -4.57
CA THR A 198 -12.52 1.47 -4.93
C THR A 198 -12.63 2.35 -6.19
N GLY A 199 -13.74 2.25 -6.93
CA GLY A 199 -13.95 2.96 -8.21
C GLY A 199 -14.18 4.47 -8.07
N THR A 200 -14.60 4.94 -6.90
CA THR A 200 -14.87 6.36 -6.62
C THR A 200 -13.60 7.17 -6.30
N PHE A 201 -12.55 6.49 -5.88
CA PHE A 201 -11.30 7.15 -5.49
C PHE A 201 -10.63 7.82 -6.70
N SER A 202 -10.33 9.12 -6.58
CA SER A 202 -9.74 9.94 -7.64
C SER A 202 -8.20 9.92 -7.65
N ASN A 203 -7.58 9.04 -6.86
CA ASN A 203 -6.13 8.96 -6.69
C ASN A 203 -5.52 10.29 -6.19
N ASP A 204 -6.17 10.92 -5.22
CA ASP A 204 -5.78 12.20 -4.64
C ASP A 204 -5.86 12.13 -3.11
N MET A 205 -4.88 12.72 -2.42
CA MET A 205 -4.84 12.77 -0.94
C MET A 205 -5.65 13.92 -0.33
N THR A 206 -6.32 14.73 -1.15
CA THR A 206 -6.98 15.96 -0.70
C THR A 206 -8.47 16.06 -1.03
N THR A 207 -8.96 15.23 -1.97
CA THR A 207 -10.35 15.28 -2.44
C THR A 207 -11.06 13.96 -2.18
N PHE A 208 -11.54 13.78 -0.95
CA PHE A 208 -12.36 12.64 -0.56
C PHE A 208 -13.83 13.06 -0.59
N GLN A 209 -14.70 12.19 -1.12
CA GLN A 209 -16.15 12.43 -1.20
C GLN A 209 -16.93 11.55 -0.22
N ASN A 210 -16.36 10.41 0.17
CA ASN A 210 -17.00 9.41 1.02
C ASN A 210 -15.94 8.57 1.76
N ARG A 211 -16.43 7.67 2.65
CA ARG A 211 -15.56 6.75 3.42
C ARG A 211 -14.73 5.82 2.53
N ASP A 212 -15.28 5.39 1.41
CA ASP A 212 -14.63 4.41 0.54
C ASP A 212 -13.38 5.00 -0.14
N ASP A 213 -13.39 6.31 -0.42
CA ASP A 213 -12.20 7.02 -0.91
C ASP A 213 -11.08 7.01 0.14
N VAL A 214 -11.42 7.23 1.42
CA VAL A 214 -10.45 7.19 2.52
C VAL A 214 -9.93 5.77 2.72
N LEU A 215 -10.82 4.78 2.75
CA LEU A 215 -10.43 3.37 2.90
C LEU A 215 -9.57 2.90 1.72
N THR A 216 -9.86 3.34 0.49
CA THR A 216 -9.03 3.04 -0.69
C THR A 216 -7.65 3.65 -0.58
N LEU A 217 -7.53 4.89 -0.10
CA LEU A 217 -6.23 5.48 0.18
C LEU A 217 -5.46 4.66 1.22
N LEU A 218 -6.13 4.23 2.30
CA LEU A 218 -5.49 3.41 3.34
C LEU A 218 -5.00 2.05 2.81
N VAL A 219 -5.64 1.49 1.77
CA VAL A 219 -5.11 0.31 1.06
C VAL A 219 -3.80 0.66 0.35
N HIS A 220 -3.74 1.77 -0.39
CA HIS A 220 -2.51 2.19 -1.09
C HIS A 220 -1.37 2.54 -0.14
N LEU A 221 -1.69 3.08 1.04
CA LEU A 221 -0.73 3.36 2.11
C LEU A 221 -0.30 2.11 2.90
N GLY A 222 -0.90 0.94 2.64
CA GLY A 222 -0.59 -0.32 3.32
C GLY A 222 -1.23 -0.48 4.71
N TYR A 223 -2.16 0.38 5.10
CA TYR A 223 -2.91 0.22 6.37
C TYR A 223 -4.07 -0.76 6.27
N LEU A 224 -4.52 -1.10 5.06
CA LEU A 224 -5.58 -2.07 4.81
C LEU A 224 -5.15 -3.07 3.74
N SER A 225 -5.61 -4.29 3.87
CA SER A 225 -5.57 -5.31 2.81
C SER A 225 -6.88 -5.24 2.02
N TYR A 226 -6.80 -5.32 0.70
CA TYR A 226 -7.95 -5.36 -0.20
C TYR A 226 -8.17 -6.78 -0.71
N HIS A 227 -9.38 -7.31 -0.49
CA HIS A 227 -9.79 -8.64 -0.93
C HIS A 227 -10.55 -8.52 -2.25
N TRP A 228 -9.85 -8.77 -3.34
CA TRP A 228 -10.36 -8.54 -4.69
C TRP A 228 -11.61 -9.36 -5.01
N MET A 229 -11.69 -10.61 -4.50
CA MET A 229 -12.81 -11.51 -4.78
C MET A 229 -14.12 -11.01 -4.16
N ASP A 230 -14.05 -10.50 -2.94
CA ASP A 230 -15.21 -10.09 -2.13
C ASP A 230 -15.46 -8.58 -2.19
N LYS A 231 -14.54 -7.81 -2.78
CA LYS A 231 -14.56 -6.34 -2.77
C LYS A 231 -14.64 -5.77 -1.35
N THR A 232 -13.86 -6.36 -0.45
CA THR A 232 -13.80 -5.96 0.96
C THR A 232 -12.40 -5.53 1.36
N VAL A 233 -12.30 -4.85 2.50
CA VAL A 233 -11.03 -4.51 3.15
C VAL A 233 -11.01 -5.02 4.58
N SER A 234 -9.80 -5.29 5.08
CA SER A 234 -9.54 -5.62 6.48
C SER A 234 -8.21 -5.04 6.95
N ILE A 235 -8.01 -4.95 8.25
CA ILE A 235 -6.69 -4.69 8.84
C ILE A 235 -5.85 -5.94 8.61
N PRO A 236 -4.65 -5.83 7.98
CA PRO A 236 -3.94 -7.00 7.49
C PRO A 236 -3.39 -7.89 8.62
N ASN A 237 -2.78 -7.30 9.64
CA ASN A 237 -1.99 -8.04 10.61
C ASN A 237 -1.94 -7.38 11.99
N LYS A 238 -1.24 -8.05 12.91
CA LYS A 238 -1.10 -7.59 14.30
C LYS A 238 -0.36 -6.26 14.40
N GLU A 239 0.69 -6.07 13.60
CA GLU A 239 1.49 -4.84 13.57
C GLU A 239 0.62 -3.63 13.23
N VAL A 240 -0.07 -3.67 12.10
CA VAL A 240 -0.96 -2.60 11.65
C VAL A 240 -2.16 -2.43 12.57
N SER A 241 -2.70 -3.52 13.16
CA SER A 241 -3.76 -3.44 14.16
C SER A 241 -3.34 -2.61 15.37
N GLN A 242 -2.08 -2.72 15.83
CA GLN A 242 -1.56 -1.89 16.91
C GLN A 242 -1.50 -0.40 16.52
N GLU A 243 -1.18 -0.09 15.26
CA GLU A 243 -1.19 1.30 14.79
C GLU A 243 -2.58 1.92 14.85
N TYR A 244 -3.63 1.17 14.46
CA TYR A 244 -5.01 1.62 14.62
C TYR A 244 -5.36 1.85 16.11
N VAL A 245 -5.03 0.92 16.99
CA VAL A 245 -5.27 1.06 18.43
C VAL A 245 -4.55 2.29 18.98
N ASN A 246 -3.27 2.50 18.62
CA ASN A 246 -2.50 3.65 19.04
C ASN A 246 -3.11 4.96 18.53
N ALA A 247 -3.52 5.00 17.25
CA ALA A 247 -4.15 6.17 16.66
C ALA A 247 -5.46 6.54 17.36
N ILE A 248 -6.35 5.58 17.60
CA ILE A 248 -7.65 5.82 18.23
C ILE A 248 -7.55 6.07 19.74
N SER A 249 -6.52 5.55 20.43
CA SER A 249 -6.32 5.81 21.88
C SER A 249 -6.06 7.28 22.19
N THR A 250 -5.59 8.05 21.21
CA THR A 250 -5.39 9.50 21.33
C THR A 250 -6.62 10.32 20.97
N MET A 251 -7.74 9.65 20.63
CA MET A 251 -9.02 10.25 20.27
C MET A 251 -10.08 9.92 21.34
N ASP A 252 -11.20 10.62 21.34
CA ASP A 252 -12.36 10.32 22.23
C ASP A 252 -13.12 9.03 21.84
N TRP A 253 -12.37 7.94 21.62
CA TRP A 253 -12.91 6.64 21.21
C TRP A 253 -12.75 5.59 22.33
N HIS A 254 -12.60 6.00 23.59
CA HIS A 254 -12.34 5.11 24.72
C HIS A 254 -13.38 3.98 24.87
N GLU A 255 -14.67 4.27 24.70
CA GLU A 255 -15.72 3.26 24.76
C GLU A 255 -15.58 2.17 23.68
N VAL A 256 -15.03 2.55 22.52
CA VAL A 256 -14.80 1.62 21.40
C VAL A 256 -13.63 0.70 21.72
N ILE A 257 -12.55 1.24 22.25
CA ILE A 257 -11.36 0.46 22.65
C ILE A 257 -11.75 -0.56 23.70
N ASP A 258 -12.46 -0.14 24.74
CA ASP A 258 -12.93 -1.03 25.83
C ASP A 258 -13.81 -2.17 25.28
N SER A 259 -14.67 -1.87 24.30
CA SER A 259 -15.54 -2.86 23.66
C SER A 259 -14.77 -3.86 22.80
N VAL A 260 -13.77 -3.40 22.04
CA VAL A 260 -12.90 -4.26 21.20
C VAL A 260 -12.03 -5.16 22.08
N GLU A 261 -11.43 -4.60 23.15
CA GLU A 261 -10.64 -5.40 24.09
C GLU A 261 -11.47 -6.44 24.84
N ALA A 262 -12.69 -6.07 25.28
CA ALA A 262 -13.62 -7.01 25.93
C ALA A 262 -14.00 -8.15 24.96
N SER A 263 -14.26 -7.85 23.70
CA SER A 263 -14.59 -8.83 22.67
C SER A 263 -13.41 -9.78 22.37
N LYS A 264 -12.18 -9.26 22.28
CA LYS A 264 -10.97 -10.08 22.11
C LYS A 264 -10.76 -11.03 23.31
N LYS A 265 -10.88 -10.55 24.53
CA LYS A 265 -10.79 -11.40 25.75
C LYS A 265 -11.83 -12.49 25.77
N LEU A 266 -13.04 -12.20 25.33
CA LEU A 266 -14.13 -13.18 25.27
C LEU A 266 -13.83 -14.27 24.23
N LEU A 267 -13.34 -13.90 23.05
CA LEU A 267 -12.93 -14.82 21.99
C LEU A 267 -11.77 -15.74 22.44
N GLU A 268 -10.75 -15.18 23.07
CA GLU A 268 -9.61 -15.92 23.60
C GLU A 268 -10.05 -16.93 24.68
N SER A 269 -10.92 -16.52 25.60
CA SER A 269 -11.46 -17.41 26.63
C SER A 269 -12.28 -18.56 26.05
N THR A 270 -13.11 -18.27 25.05
CA THR A 270 -13.98 -19.26 24.38
C THR A 270 -13.15 -20.26 23.56
N THR A 271 -12.10 -19.77 22.89
CA THR A 271 -11.18 -20.63 22.10
C THR A 271 -10.38 -21.55 23.01
N THR A 272 -9.90 -21.03 24.14
CA THR A 272 -9.15 -21.80 25.14
C THR A 272 -10.02 -22.88 25.81
N GLU A 273 -11.28 -22.59 26.13
CA GLU A 273 -12.22 -23.57 26.66
C GLU A 273 -12.57 -24.65 25.62
N ARG A 274 -12.73 -24.27 24.35
CA ARG A 274 -13.01 -25.22 23.25
C ARG A 274 -11.85 -26.18 23.04
N GLN A 275 -10.60 -25.67 23.06
CA GLN A 275 -9.39 -26.51 22.97
C GLN A 275 -9.24 -27.46 24.17
N LYS A 276 -9.62 -27.05 25.39
CA LYS A 276 -9.63 -27.94 26.55
C LYS A 276 -10.65 -29.06 26.42
N ARG A 277 -11.81 -28.80 25.81
CA ARG A 277 -12.86 -29.84 25.59
C ARG A 277 -12.53 -30.85 24.50
N ILE A 278 -11.66 -30.50 23.55
CA ILE A 278 -11.24 -31.39 22.46
C ILE A 278 -10.10 -32.34 22.92
N ARG A 279 -9.40 -32.00 24.02
CA ARG A 279 -8.31 -32.81 24.58
C ARG A 279 -8.74 -33.78 25.70
N VAL A 280 -10.00 -33.91 25.97
CA VAL A 280 -10.62 -34.91 26.84
C VAL A 280 -11.39 -35.93 25.99
#